data_c1ba83e5ad92b2f4aadae413ce670ff2
#
_entry.id   c1ba83e5ad92b2f4aadae413ce670ff2
#
_cell.length_a   1.000
_cell.length_b   1.000
_cell.length_c   1.000
_cell.angle_alpha   90.00
_cell.angle_beta   90.00
_cell.angle_gamma   90.00
#
_symmetry.space_group_name_H-M   'P 1'
#
loop_
_entity.id
_entity.type
_entity.pdbx_description
1 polymer ?
#
loop_
_entity_poly.entity_id
_entity_poly.type
_entity_poly.pdbx_seq_one_letter_code
_entity_poly.pdbx_strand_id
1 'polypeptide(L)'
;MKTPKLLAAALLLSLGFSPARSETPAQWIEWGAKVHGAFGAFIPVGIRIGLDAKERLKADARGLMVTYYSGEKPPCPCVADGIMIATQSSPGQGTLQMASEKAPQGMMAAIVIRNRKTGEALSYSISDDWLPTILGWNKLDPAGRFDAAMAAEHLFQSEPAP
;
A
#
# COMPACT_ATOMS: atom_id res chain seq x y z
N MET A 1 -31.61 65.75 1.94
CA MET A 1 -31.77 64.35 1.54
C MET A 1 -30.46 63.62 1.80
N LYS A 2 -30.37 62.74 2.81
CA LYS A 2 -29.14 62.02 3.19
C LYS A 2 -29.26 60.58 2.66
N THR A 3 -28.39 60.21 1.73
CA THR A 3 -28.28 58.84 1.20
C THR A 3 -27.58 57.94 2.18
N PRO A 4 -28.11 56.72 2.49
CA PRO A 4 -27.41 55.78 3.32
C PRO A 4 -26.37 55.01 2.51
N LYS A 5 -25.12 54.95 3.03
CA LYS A 5 -24.07 54.07 2.53
C LYS A 5 -24.31 52.66 3.00
N LEU A 6 -24.59 51.75 2.06
CA LEU A 6 -24.60 50.31 2.33
C LEU A 6 -23.15 49.81 2.46
N LEU A 7 -22.75 49.34 3.65
CA LEU A 7 -21.56 48.57 3.85
C LEU A 7 -21.87 47.11 3.46
N ALA A 8 -21.29 46.65 2.38
CA ALA A 8 -21.29 45.23 2.03
C ALA A 8 -20.19 44.53 2.84
N ALA A 9 -20.57 43.73 3.82
CA ALA A 9 -19.64 42.84 4.56
C ALA A 9 -19.35 41.61 3.70
N ALA A 10 -18.16 41.53 3.15
CA ALA A 10 -17.67 40.35 2.45
C ALA A 10 -17.30 39.26 3.49
N LEU A 11 -18.13 38.23 3.59
CA LEU A 11 -17.87 37.06 4.41
C LEU A 11 -16.87 36.14 3.66
N LEU A 12 -15.58 36.24 4.00
CA LEU A 12 -14.54 35.35 3.52
C LEU A 12 -14.72 33.97 4.19
N LEU A 13 -15.35 33.03 3.47
CA LEU A 13 -15.30 31.62 3.84
C LEU A 13 -13.87 31.11 3.61
N SER A 14 -13.08 31.02 4.66
CA SER A 14 -11.83 30.27 4.66
C SER A 14 -12.18 28.77 4.59
N LEU A 15 -12.13 28.19 3.39
CA LEU A 15 -12.11 26.73 3.20
C LEU A 15 -10.79 26.23 3.78
N GLY A 16 -10.86 25.78 5.04
CA GLY A 16 -9.73 25.13 5.70
C GLY A 16 -9.41 23.82 4.97
N PHE A 17 -8.36 23.86 4.13
CA PHE A 17 -7.72 22.63 3.67
C PHE A 17 -7.09 21.96 4.89
N SER A 18 -7.77 20.98 5.48
CA SER A 18 -7.11 20.05 6.41
C SER A 18 -6.11 19.23 5.60
N PRO A 19 -4.81 19.23 5.93
CA PRO A 19 -3.87 18.36 5.28
C PRO A 19 -4.34 16.91 5.47
N ALA A 20 -4.32 16.12 4.40
CA ALA A 20 -4.62 14.69 4.47
C ALA A 20 -3.69 14.07 5.53
N ARG A 21 -4.27 13.62 6.64
CA ARG A 21 -3.51 13.03 7.74
C ARG A 21 -3.02 11.66 7.24
N SER A 22 -1.71 11.49 7.14
CA SER A 22 -1.12 10.19 6.84
C SER A 22 -1.47 9.22 7.98
N GLU A 23 -1.76 7.98 7.63
CA GLU A 23 -2.06 6.92 8.58
C GLU A 23 -0.85 6.64 9.48
N THR A 24 -1.11 6.39 10.76
CA THR A 24 -0.08 6.08 11.74
C THR A 24 0.32 4.60 11.69
N PRO A 25 1.51 4.22 12.16
CA PRO A 25 1.90 2.80 12.30
C PRO A 25 0.87 1.97 13.07
N ALA A 26 0.29 2.52 14.14
CA ALA A 26 -0.74 1.84 14.92
C ALA A 26 -2.01 1.53 14.12
N GLN A 27 -2.43 2.45 13.25
CA GLN A 27 -3.58 2.23 12.36
C GLN A 27 -3.28 1.14 11.32
N TRP A 28 -2.09 1.13 10.73
CA TRP A 28 -1.67 0.08 9.80
C TRP A 28 -1.68 -1.31 10.47
N ILE A 29 -1.18 -1.40 11.70
CA ILE A 29 -1.17 -2.64 12.49
C ILE A 29 -2.60 -3.10 12.78
N GLU A 30 -3.48 -2.19 13.22
CA GLU A 30 -4.87 -2.50 13.52
C GLU A 30 -5.60 -3.04 12.27
N TRP A 31 -5.47 -2.34 11.14
CA TRP A 31 -6.11 -2.76 9.88
C TRP A 31 -5.55 -4.09 9.36
N GLY A 32 -4.24 -4.27 9.43
CA GLY A 32 -3.61 -5.53 9.04
C GLY A 32 -4.09 -6.70 9.88
N ALA A 33 -4.19 -6.53 11.19
CA ALA A 33 -4.71 -7.56 12.07
C ALA A 33 -6.20 -7.86 11.83
N LYS A 34 -7.01 -6.85 11.51
CA LYS A 34 -8.44 -7.05 11.18
C LYS A 34 -8.65 -7.77 9.86
N VAL A 35 -7.86 -7.46 8.85
CA VAL A 35 -8.00 -8.05 7.51
C VAL A 35 -7.47 -9.48 7.47
N HIS A 36 -6.29 -9.70 8.06
CA HIS A 36 -5.58 -10.98 7.96
C HIS A 36 -5.85 -11.92 9.15
N GLY A 37 -6.46 -11.44 10.23
CA GLY A 37 -6.65 -12.19 11.49
C GLY A 37 -5.49 -12.06 12.47
N ALA A 38 -4.31 -11.60 12.04
CA ALA A 38 -3.16 -11.25 12.85
C ALA A 38 -2.22 -10.35 12.05
N PHE A 39 -1.37 -9.55 12.73
CA PHE A 39 -0.37 -8.73 12.04
C PHE A 39 0.94 -9.51 11.87
N GLY A 40 0.99 -10.42 10.89
CA GLY A 40 2.18 -11.21 10.54
C GLY A 40 3.25 -10.38 9.82
N ALA A 41 4.49 -10.92 9.76
CA ALA A 41 5.65 -10.20 9.21
C ALA A 41 5.57 -9.87 7.70
N PHE A 42 4.73 -10.55 6.94
CA PHE A 42 4.52 -10.27 5.51
C PHE A 42 3.56 -9.10 5.25
N ILE A 43 2.69 -8.77 6.20
CA ILE A 43 1.72 -7.69 6.06
C ILE A 43 2.41 -6.32 5.87
N PRO A 44 3.35 -5.90 6.73
CA PRO A 44 4.03 -4.61 6.57
C PRO A 44 4.88 -4.53 5.29
N VAL A 45 5.38 -5.66 4.77
CA VAL A 45 6.04 -5.70 3.45
C VAL A 45 5.09 -5.25 2.34
N GLY A 46 3.88 -5.79 2.34
CA GLY A 46 2.82 -5.40 1.40
C GLY A 46 2.37 -3.96 1.57
N ILE A 47 2.22 -3.48 2.81
CA ILE A 47 1.89 -2.08 3.09
C ILE A 47 2.95 -1.15 2.48
N ARG A 48 4.23 -1.44 2.67
CA ARG A 48 5.32 -0.63 2.12
C ARG A 48 5.29 -0.56 0.59
N ILE A 49 5.08 -1.70 -0.09
CA ILE A 49 4.93 -1.74 -1.55
C ILE A 49 3.72 -0.91 -2.00
N GLY A 50 2.59 -1.06 -1.33
CA GLY A 50 1.38 -0.32 -1.67
C GLY A 50 1.52 1.19 -1.49
N LEU A 51 2.24 1.64 -0.45
CA LEU A 51 2.53 3.05 -0.20
C LEU A 51 3.48 3.62 -1.26
N ASP A 52 4.57 2.90 -1.61
CA ASP A 52 5.48 3.28 -2.69
C ASP A 52 4.75 3.42 -4.03
N ALA A 53 3.89 2.46 -4.36
CA ALA A 53 3.10 2.52 -5.59
C ALA A 53 2.13 3.70 -5.63
N LYS A 54 1.43 4.00 -4.53
CA LYS A 54 0.52 5.16 -4.44
C LYS A 54 1.25 6.46 -4.69
N GLU A 55 2.42 6.63 -4.06
CA GLU A 55 3.23 7.84 -4.19
C GLU A 55 3.75 7.99 -5.62
N ARG A 56 4.41 6.98 -6.17
CA ARG A 56 5.04 7.04 -7.49
C ARG A 56 4.06 7.13 -8.64
N LEU A 57 2.94 6.42 -8.56
CA LEU A 57 1.86 6.46 -9.56
C LEU A 57 0.88 7.61 -9.31
N LYS A 58 1.07 8.41 -8.26
CA LYS A 58 0.19 9.57 -7.91
C LYS A 58 -1.29 9.18 -7.94
N ALA A 59 -1.60 8.02 -7.38
CA ALA A 59 -2.94 7.46 -7.47
C ALA A 59 -3.80 7.86 -6.28
N ASP A 60 -5.03 8.25 -6.57
CA ASP A 60 -6.08 8.46 -5.57
C ASP A 60 -6.48 7.14 -4.89
N ALA A 61 -7.23 7.26 -3.80
CA ALA A 61 -7.85 6.12 -3.15
C ALA A 61 -8.65 5.28 -4.18
N ARG A 62 -8.47 3.95 -4.16
CA ARG A 62 -9.09 3.01 -5.11
C ARG A 62 -8.69 3.22 -6.58
N GLY A 63 -7.68 4.05 -6.85
CA GLY A 63 -7.18 4.36 -8.20
C GLY A 63 -6.22 3.32 -8.77
N LEU A 64 -5.81 2.33 -7.97
CA LEU A 64 -4.85 1.30 -8.36
C LEU A 64 -5.53 -0.04 -8.68
N MET A 65 -4.97 -0.74 -9.66
CA MET A 65 -5.25 -2.15 -9.95
C MET A 65 -3.99 -2.96 -9.65
N VAL A 66 -4.14 -4.04 -8.93
CA VAL A 66 -3.06 -4.90 -8.44
C VAL A 66 -3.22 -6.31 -9.00
N THR A 67 -2.16 -6.84 -9.59
CA THR A 67 -2.03 -8.26 -9.93
C THR A 67 -0.88 -8.85 -9.13
N TYR A 68 -1.16 -9.87 -8.33
CA TYR A 68 -0.22 -10.51 -7.43
C TYR A 68 0.12 -11.92 -7.90
N TYR A 69 1.40 -12.21 -8.06
CA TYR A 69 1.95 -13.52 -8.42
C TYR A 69 2.65 -14.10 -7.18
N SER A 70 2.18 -15.23 -6.69
CA SER A 70 2.77 -15.92 -5.54
C SER A 70 4.01 -16.72 -5.94
N GLY A 71 5.09 -16.60 -5.16
CA GLY A 71 6.20 -17.55 -5.22
C GLY A 71 5.82 -18.92 -4.67
N GLU A 72 6.73 -19.88 -4.76
CA GLU A 72 6.53 -21.25 -4.28
C GLU A 72 6.87 -21.43 -2.80
N LYS A 73 7.84 -20.66 -2.29
CA LYS A 73 8.39 -20.84 -0.95
C LYS A 73 7.64 -20.16 0.19
N PRO A 74 7.01 -18.98 0.02
CA PRO A 74 6.29 -18.35 1.12
C PRO A 74 5.13 -19.20 1.62
N PRO A 75 4.86 -19.22 2.93
CA PRO A 75 3.79 -20.03 3.50
C PRO A 75 2.39 -19.53 3.12
N CYS A 76 2.27 -18.27 2.71
CA CYS A 76 1.00 -17.64 2.33
C CYS A 76 1.26 -16.42 1.42
N PRO A 77 0.27 -16.00 0.62
CA PRO A 77 0.34 -14.76 -0.15
C PRO A 77 0.03 -13.51 0.70
N CYS A 78 0.40 -13.50 1.98
CA CYS A 78 0.01 -12.48 2.97
C CYS A 78 0.51 -11.06 2.63
N VAL A 79 1.53 -10.93 1.76
CA VAL A 79 1.96 -9.63 1.20
C VAL A 79 0.81 -8.95 0.45
N ALA A 80 -0.05 -9.74 -0.22
CA ALA A 80 -1.20 -9.19 -0.94
C ALA A 80 -2.19 -8.45 -0.03
N ASP A 81 -2.40 -8.94 1.21
CA ASP A 81 -3.28 -8.28 2.18
C ASP A 81 -2.72 -6.91 2.58
N GLY A 82 -1.41 -6.82 2.79
CA GLY A 82 -0.74 -5.54 3.06
C GLY A 82 -0.89 -4.55 1.90
N ILE A 83 -0.71 -5.00 0.66
CA ILE A 83 -0.93 -4.16 -0.53
C ILE A 83 -2.38 -3.71 -0.60
N MET A 84 -3.33 -4.62 -0.39
CA MET A 84 -4.77 -4.33 -0.38
C MET A 84 -5.11 -3.22 0.61
N ILE A 85 -4.59 -3.28 1.83
CA ILE A 85 -4.84 -2.30 2.88
C ILE A 85 -4.28 -0.93 2.46
N ALA A 86 -3.04 -0.88 1.96
CA ALA A 86 -2.37 0.36 1.60
C ALA A 86 -2.98 1.04 0.37
N THR A 87 -3.40 0.26 -0.63
CA THR A 87 -3.93 0.76 -1.91
C THR A 87 -5.45 0.89 -1.93
N GLN A 88 -6.14 0.31 -0.93
CA GLN A 88 -7.60 0.16 -0.92
C GLN A 88 -8.14 -0.64 -2.13
N SER A 89 -7.28 -1.45 -2.75
CA SER A 89 -7.70 -2.41 -3.76
C SER A 89 -8.36 -3.62 -3.09
N SER A 90 -9.27 -4.29 -3.77
CA SER A 90 -9.86 -5.52 -3.23
C SER A 90 -10.40 -6.44 -4.34
N PRO A 91 -10.56 -7.75 -4.06
CA PRO A 91 -11.23 -8.67 -4.97
C PRO A 91 -12.67 -8.26 -5.25
N GLY A 92 -13.40 -7.76 -4.24
CA GLY A 92 -14.79 -7.31 -4.37
C GLY A 92 -14.96 -6.09 -5.29
N GLN A 93 -13.91 -5.30 -5.49
CA GLN A 93 -13.88 -4.20 -6.45
C GLN A 93 -13.30 -4.63 -7.82
N GLY A 94 -12.82 -5.86 -7.96
CA GLY A 94 -12.09 -6.30 -9.15
C GLY A 94 -10.74 -5.59 -9.33
N THR A 95 -10.20 -4.98 -8.27
CA THR A 95 -8.95 -4.19 -8.32
C THR A 95 -7.76 -4.88 -7.66
N LEU A 96 -7.97 -6.03 -7.03
CA LEU A 96 -6.92 -6.96 -6.60
C LEU A 96 -7.20 -8.34 -7.21
N GLN A 97 -6.23 -8.85 -7.95
CA GLN A 97 -6.29 -10.16 -8.58
C GLN A 97 -5.09 -11.00 -8.13
N MET A 98 -5.38 -12.23 -7.73
CA MET A 98 -4.36 -13.26 -7.51
C MET A 98 -4.18 -14.01 -8.81
N ALA A 99 -2.99 -13.90 -9.42
CA ALA A 99 -2.70 -14.60 -10.67
C ALA A 99 -2.63 -16.12 -10.45
N SER A 100 -3.04 -16.88 -11.46
CA SER A 100 -2.87 -18.34 -11.50
C SER A 100 -1.41 -18.73 -11.71
N GLU A 101 -0.68 -17.88 -12.42
CA GLU A 101 0.74 -18.04 -12.69
C GLU A 101 1.56 -17.76 -11.43
N LYS A 102 2.68 -18.44 -11.32
CA LYS A 102 3.62 -18.20 -10.22
C LYS A 102 4.53 -17.00 -10.51
N ALA A 103 5.06 -16.42 -9.45
CA ALA A 103 6.18 -15.48 -9.56
C ALA A 103 7.38 -16.16 -10.24
N PRO A 104 8.25 -15.40 -10.90
CA PRO A 104 9.48 -15.93 -11.50
C PRO A 104 10.30 -16.72 -10.48
N GLN A 105 11.07 -17.70 -10.96
CA GLN A 105 11.93 -18.52 -10.10
C GLN A 105 12.89 -17.63 -9.30
N GLY A 106 13.05 -17.93 -8.01
CA GLY A 106 13.86 -17.14 -7.08
C GLY A 106 13.14 -15.94 -6.46
N MET A 107 11.88 -15.72 -6.83
CA MET A 107 11.04 -14.64 -6.25
C MET A 107 9.96 -15.21 -5.34
N MET A 108 9.91 -14.70 -4.12
CA MET A 108 8.82 -15.03 -3.19
C MET A 108 7.50 -14.35 -3.58
N ALA A 109 7.57 -13.25 -4.31
CA ALA A 109 6.40 -12.60 -4.89
C ALA A 109 6.82 -11.70 -6.07
N ALA A 110 5.93 -11.57 -7.04
CA ALA A 110 5.96 -10.53 -8.06
C ALA A 110 4.60 -9.83 -8.10
N ILE A 111 4.60 -8.52 -8.29
CA ILE A 111 3.38 -7.72 -8.24
C ILE A 111 3.41 -6.69 -9.37
N VAL A 112 2.31 -6.55 -10.08
CA VAL A 112 2.11 -5.44 -11.03
C VAL A 112 1.03 -4.53 -10.47
N ILE A 113 1.35 -3.25 -10.31
CA ILE A 113 0.41 -2.24 -9.82
C ILE A 113 0.26 -1.17 -10.89
N ARG A 114 -0.98 -0.95 -11.33
CA ARG A 114 -1.31 -0.02 -12.42
C ARG A 114 -2.25 1.08 -11.94
N ASN A 115 -1.96 2.32 -12.31
CA ASN A 115 -2.90 3.42 -12.15
C ASN A 115 -4.01 3.29 -13.22
N ARG A 116 -5.24 3.10 -12.78
CA ARG A 116 -6.42 2.88 -13.65
C ARG A 116 -6.76 4.09 -14.52
N LYS A 117 -6.35 5.28 -14.10
CA LYS A 117 -6.65 6.54 -14.80
C LYS A 117 -5.61 6.86 -15.88
N THR A 118 -4.31 6.70 -15.55
CA THR A 118 -3.21 7.03 -16.48
C THR A 118 -2.74 5.85 -17.31
N GLY A 119 -2.97 4.62 -16.84
CA GLY A 119 -2.43 3.40 -17.44
C GLY A 119 -0.99 3.10 -17.01
N GLU A 120 -0.29 4.04 -16.37
CA GLU A 120 1.07 3.81 -15.88
C GLU A 120 1.11 2.67 -14.88
N ALA A 121 2.16 1.86 -14.95
CA ALA A 121 2.31 0.70 -14.08
C ALA A 121 3.75 0.55 -13.57
N LEU A 122 3.86 -0.07 -12.40
CA LEU A 122 5.10 -0.51 -11.78
C LEU A 122 5.04 -2.01 -11.53
N SER A 123 6.13 -2.70 -11.82
CA SER A 123 6.36 -4.07 -11.34
C SER A 123 7.21 -4.02 -10.07
N TYR A 124 6.91 -4.92 -9.15
CA TYR A 124 7.65 -5.15 -7.91
C TYR A 124 8.04 -6.61 -7.82
N SER A 125 9.24 -6.89 -7.32
CA SER A 125 9.67 -8.26 -7.05
C SER A 125 10.38 -8.33 -5.70
N ILE A 126 10.15 -9.42 -4.97
CA ILE A 126 10.79 -9.72 -3.69
C ILE A 126 11.56 -11.03 -3.86
N SER A 127 12.89 -11.00 -3.68
CA SER A 127 13.72 -12.21 -3.75
C SER A 127 13.37 -13.20 -2.64
N ASP A 128 13.48 -14.49 -2.95
CA ASP A 128 13.43 -15.58 -1.97
C ASP A 128 14.47 -15.42 -0.84
N ASP A 129 15.57 -14.70 -1.07
CA ASP A 129 16.61 -14.46 -0.08
C ASP A 129 16.10 -13.67 1.13
N TRP A 130 15.01 -12.90 0.97
CA TRP A 130 14.37 -12.20 2.06
C TRP A 130 13.54 -13.08 2.98
N LEU A 131 13.18 -14.29 2.54
CA LEU A 131 12.26 -15.15 3.27
C LEU A 131 12.73 -15.47 4.70
N PRO A 132 14.00 -15.88 4.96
CA PRO A 132 14.47 -16.14 6.32
C PRO A 132 14.41 -14.89 7.23
N THR A 133 14.75 -13.73 6.69
CA THR A 133 14.73 -12.45 7.41
C THR A 133 13.30 -12.08 7.81
N ILE A 134 12.37 -12.10 6.84
CA ILE A 134 10.96 -11.77 7.08
C ILE A 134 10.34 -12.75 8.08
N LEU A 135 10.60 -14.05 7.96
CA LEU A 135 10.14 -15.05 8.93
C LEU A 135 10.71 -14.78 10.33
N GLY A 136 11.96 -14.32 10.41
CA GLY A 136 12.60 -13.92 11.65
C GLY A 136 11.88 -12.78 12.37
N TRP A 137 11.29 -11.85 11.64
CA TRP A 137 10.51 -10.73 12.22
C TRP A 137 9.26 -11.20 12.97
N ASN A 138 8.77 -12.42 12.77
CA ASN A 138 7.68 -12.96 13.57
C ASN A 138 8.01 -13.09 15.07
N LYS A 139 9.29 -13.01 15.45
CA LYS A 139 9.73 -12.96 16.85
C LYS A 139 9.54 -11.57 17.49
N LEU A 140 9.35 -10.54 16.68
CA LEU A 140 9.09 -9.18 17.13
C LEU A 140 7.60 -9.00 17.45
N ASP A 141 7.29 -7.97 18.23
CA ASP A 141 5.92 -7.51 18.40
C ASP A 141 5.40 -6.84 17.09
N PRO A 142 4.11 -6.53 16.98
CA PRO A 142 3.55 -5.94 15.77
C PRO A 142 4.22 -4.62 15.35
N ALA A 143 4.60 -3.77 16.31
CA ALA A 143 5.29 -2.51 16.02
C ALA A 143 6.69 -2.77 15.46
N GLY A 144 7.45 -3.65 16.09
CA GLY A 144 8.77 -4.05 15.60
C GLY A 144 8.74 -4.70 14.21
N ARG A 145 7.70 -5.47 13.86
CA ARG A 145 7.51 -6.01 12.50
C ARG A 145 7.30 -4.90 11.48
N PHE A 146 6.46 -3.93 11.84
CA PHE A 146 6.20 -2.77 10.99
C PHE A 146 7.48 -1.97 10.76
N ASP A 147 8.18 -1.61 11.82
CA ASP A 147 9.40 -0.81 11.75
C ASP A 147 10.50 -1.54 10.97
N ALA A 148 10.69 -2.84 11.18
CA ALA A 148 11.66 -3.66 10.45
C ALA A 148 11.38 -3.66 8.94
N ALA A 149 10.12 -3.80 8.53
CA ALA A 149 9.75 -3.77 7.12
C ALA A 149 9.94 -2.38 6.50
N MET A 150 9.61 -1.29 7.24
CA MET A 150 9.78 0.07 6.74
C MET A 150 11.25 0.47 6.62
N ALA A 151 12.12 -0.03 7.50
CA ALA A 151 13.55 0.28 7.51
C ALA A 151 14.40 -0.61 6.58
N ALA A 152 13.88 -1.77 6.13
CA ALA A 152 14.66 -2.74 5.37
C ALA A 152 15.09 -2.17 4.00
N GLU A 153 16.38 -1.91 3.81
CA GLU A 153 16.92 -1.48 2.54
C GLU A 153 16.83 -2.60 1.49
N HIS A 154 16.53 -2.25 0.25
CA HIS A 154 16.44 -3.20 -0.88
C HIS A 154 15.46 -4.38 -0.68
N LEU A 155 14.44 -4.21 0.17
CA LEU A 155 13.43 -5.24 0.45
C LEU A 155 12.72 -5.74 -0.83
N PHE A 156 12.54 -4.88 -1.78
CA PHE A 156 11.99 -5.19 -3.11
C PHE A 156 12.73 -4.41 -4.20
N GLN A 157 12.66 -4.91 -5.40
CA GLN A 157 13.03 -4.19 -6.61
C GLN A 157 11.75 -3.65 -7.26
N SER A 158 11.85 -2.52 -7.96
CA SER A 158 10.72 -1.97 -8.70
C SER A 158 11.17 -1.27 -9.97
N GLU A 159 10.40 -1.47 -11.05
CA GLU A 159 10.66 -0.90 -12.37
C GLU A 159 9.34 -0.55 -13.08
N PRO A 160 9.35 0.33 -14.10
CA PRO A 160 8.19 0.54 -14.94
C PRO A 160 7.73 -0.78 -15.58
N ALA A 161 6.42 -1.02 -15.59
CA ALA A 161 5.81 -2.18 -16.24
C ALA A 161 5.08 -1.74 -17.52
N PRO A 162 5.01 -2.59 -18.55
CA PRO A 162 4.28 -2.30 -19.77
C PRO A 162 2.76 -2.15 -19.58
#